data_c9ca773ca68f42288059aea2f214c2e0
#
_entry.id   c9ca773ca68f42288059aea2f214c2e0
#
_cell.length_a   1.000
_cell.length_b   1.000
_cell.length_c   1.000
_cell.angle_alpha   90.00
_cell.angle_beta   90.00
_cell.angle_gamma   90.00
#
_symmetry.space_group_name_H-M   'P 1'
#
loop_
_entity.id
_entity.type
_entity.pdbx_description
1 polymer ?
#
loop_
_entity_poly.entity_id
_entity_poly.type
_entity_poly.pdbx_seq_one_letter_code
_entity_poly.pdbx_strand_id
1 'polypeptide(L)'
;MNIDNFKPAIVYTIYIASTPEKVWQALTTAEFSRKYFSGFAVEAELKVGGAFVARAPDGSVHISGEVIECVPPRRLTITWNVNWPALVEKLGPTLVTYEIEPAGDAVKLTLIQAHDRPIDDDILSGGRQGWPAILSSL
;
A
#
# COMPACT_ATOMS: atom_id res chain seq x y z
N MET A 1 13.67 12.58 -1.69
CA MET A 1 12.53 12.44 -2.63
C MET A 1 11.62 13.64 -2.48
N ASN A 2 11.25 14.26 -3.57
CA ASN A 2 10.31 15.39 -3.55
C ASN A 2 8.89 14.86 -3.79
N ILE A 3 8.12 14.68 -2.73
CA ILE A 3 6.77 14.15 -2.81
C ILE A 3 5.77 15.13 -3.43
N ASP A 4 6.12 16.40 -3.55
CA ASP A 4 5.24 17.41 -4.15
C ASP A 4 5.02 17.19 -5.64
N ASN A 5 5.92 16.44 -6.30
CA ASN A 5 5.79 16.10 -7.71
C ASN A 5 4.91 14.87 -7.94
N PHE A 6 4.50 14.19 -6.89
CA PHE A 6 3.66 12.99 -7.00
C PHE A 6 2.19 13.40 -7.09
N LYS A 7 1.49 12.82 -8.06
CA LYS A 7 0.06 13.05 -8.25
C LYS A 7 -0.70 11.73 -8.17
N PRO A 8 -1.88 11.71 -7.53
CA PRO A 8 -2.69 10.51 -7.47
C PRO A 8 -3.05 10.00 -8.87
N ALA A 9 -2.78 8.72 -9.10
CA ALA A 9 -3.16 8.01 -10.32
C ALA A 9 -4.27 7.00 -10.05
N ILE A 10 -4.30 6.42 -8.83
CA ILE A 10 -5.34 5.48 -8.41
C ILE A 10 -5.79 5.91 -7.02
N VAL A 11 -7.12 6.04 -6.84
CA VAL A 11 -7.74 6.24 -5.53
C VAL A 11 -8.82 5.18 -5.37
N TYR A 12 -8.71 4.38 -4.33
CA TYR A 12 -9.67 3.33 -4.04
C TYR A 12 -10.15 3.43 -2.60
N THR A 13 -11.46 3.40 -2.39
CA THR A 13 -12.07 3.49 -1.05
C THR A 13 -12.90 2.25 -0.79
N ILE A 14 -12.75 1.67 0.40
CA ILE A 14 -13.54 0.54 0.85
C ILE A 14 -13.97 0.76 2.31
N TYR A 15 -15.14 0.25 2.66
CA TYR A 15 -15.64 0.25 4.04
C TYR A 15 -15.53 -1.16 4.61
N ILE A 16 -14.93 -1.26 5.79
CA ILE A 16 -14.60 -2.55 6.42
C ILE A 16 -15.27 -2.58 7.79
N ALA A 17 -15.99 -3.66 8.09
CA ALA A 17 -16.61 -3.86 9.42
C ALA A 17 -15.52 -4.25 10.42
N SER A 18 -14.80 -3.27 10.95
CA SER A 18 -13.67 -3.47 11.84
C SER A 18 -13.39 -2.19 12.63
N THR A 19 -12.23 -2.12 13.26
CA THR A 19 -11.75 -0.92 13.97
C THR A 19 -10.50 -0.39 13.28
N PRO A 20 -10.18 0.92 13.44
CA PRO A 20 -8.96 1.49 12.86
C PRO A 20 -7.69 0.74 13.27
N GLU A 21 -7.60 0.31 14.53
CA GLU A 21 -6.45 -0.42 15.06
C GLU A 21 -6.26 -1.77 14.37
N LYS A 22 -7.35 -2.50 14.14
CA LYS A 22 -7.31 -3.80 13.46
C LYS A 22 -6.94 -3.65 11.98
N VAL A 23 -7.48 -2.63 11.31
CA VAL A 23 -7.13 -2.35 9.92
C VAL A 23 -5.66 -1.97 9.82
N TRP A 24 -5.17 -1.13 10.74
CA TRP A 24 -3.76 -0.77 10.81
C TRP A 24 -2.87 -2.01 10.95
N GLN A 25 -3.20 -2.91 11.87
CA GLN A 25 -2.46 -4.16 12.06
C GLN A 25 -2.48 -5.03 10.79
N ALA A 26 -3.61 -5.10 10.12
CA ALA A 26 -3.74 -5.88 8.88
C ALA A 26 -2.79 -5.35 7.79
N LEU A 27 -2.61 -4.03 7.71
CA LEU A 27 -1.77 -3.41 6.70
C LEU A 27 -0.27 -3.45 7.03
N THR A 28 0.09 -3.62 8.29
CA THR A 28 1.46 -3.40 8.77
C THR A 28 2.14 -4.62 9.36
N THR A 29 1.44 -5.75 9.52
CA THR A 29 2.02 -6.95 10.13
C THR A 29 1.98 -8.16 9.21
N ALA A 30 3.00 -9.02 9.30
CA ALA A 30 3.08 -10.24 8.51
C ALA A 30 1.97 -11.23 8.87
N GLU A 31 1.59 -11.29 10.14
CA GLU A 31 0.56 -12.22 10.60
C GLU A 31 -0.76 -12.03 9.85
N PHE A 32 -1.16 -10.79 9.63
CA PHE A 32 -2.40 -10.47 8.95
C PHE A 32 -2.23 -10.36 7.43
N SER A 33 -1.12 -9.78 6.94
CA SER A 33 -0.92 -9.59 5.51
C SER A 33 -0.87 -10.89 4.71
N ARG A 34 -0.36 -11.97 5.32
CA ARG A 34 -0.35 -13.27 4.67
C ARG A 34 -1.74 -13.78 4.31
N LYS A 35 -2.77 -13.32 5.03
CA LYS A 35 -4.14 -13.79 4.85
C LYS A 35 -4.85 -13.09 3.70
N TYR A 36 -4.53 -11.81 3.44
CA TYR A 36 -5.24 -11.04 2.42
C TYR A 36 -4.37 -10.64 1.23
N PHE A 37 -3.06 -10.59 1.39
CA PHE A 37 -2.14 -10.09 0.37
C PHE A 37 -1.46 -11.24 -0.36
N SER A 38 -2.24 -12.17 -0.92
CA SER A 38 -1.74 -13.29 -1.73
C SER A 38 -0.59 -14.08 -1.07
N GLY A 39 -0.62 -14.21 0.26
CA GLY A 39 0.43 -14.91 1.01
C GLY A 39 1.67 -14.07 1.29
N PHE A 40 1.72 -12.81 0.87
CA PHE A 40 2.86 -11.93 1.14
C PHE A 40 2.90 -11.49 2.59
N ALA A 41 4.09 -11.53 3.17
CA ALA A 41 4.36 -11.08 4.52
C ALA A 41 4.91 -9.66 4.50
N VAL A 42 4.19 -8.73 5.13
CA VAL A 42 4.63 -7.34 5.29
C VAL A 42 5.50 -7.23 6.53
N GLU A 43 6.68 -6.64 6.38
CA GLU A 43 7.57 -6.28 7.47
C GLU A 43 7.80 -4.77 7.40
N ALA A 44 7.49 -4.04 8.46
CA ALA A 44 7.61 -2.59 8.46
C ALA A 44 8.17 -2.06 9.77
N GLU A 45 9.12 -1.13 9.66
CA GLU A 45 9.53 -0.29 10.78
C GLU A 45 8.63 0.94 10.77
N LEU A 46 7.73 1.04 11.73
CA LEU A 46 6.66 2.06 11.73
C LEU A 46 7.17 3.39 12.29
N LYS A 47 8.12 3.97 11.58
CA LYS A 47 8.67 5.30 11.85
C LYS A 47 9.11 5.92 10.52
N VAL A 48 9.15 7.24 10.45
CA VAL A 48 9.66 7.95 9.27
C VAL A 48 11.11 7.51 9.02
N GLY A 49 11.41 7.12 7.77
CA GLY A 49 12.71 6.56 7.40
C GLY A 49 12.84 5.06 7.61
N GLY A 50 11.85 4.41 8.23
CA GLY A 50 11.86 2.97 8.44
C GLY A 50 11.68 2.19 7.14
N ALA A 51 12.15 0.94 7.12
CA ALA A 51 12.01 0.07 5.97
C ALA A 51 10.61 -0.55 5.89
N PHE A 52 10.11 -0.72 4.66
CA PHE A 52 8.88 -1.45 4.36
C PHE A 52 9.20 -2.53 3.33
N VAL A 53 8.86 -3.76 3.62
CA VAL A 53 9.17 -4.91 2.75
C VAL A 53 7.97 -5.84 2.71
N ALA A 54 7.62 -6.34 1.51
CA ALA A 54 6.67 -7.44 1.35
C ALA A 54 7.37 -8.63 0.71
N ARG A 55 7.37 -9.76 1.43
CA ARG A 55 8.03 -11.00 1.00
C ARG A 55 7.01 -12.03 0.57
N ALA A 56 7.33 -12.72 -0.54
CA ALA A 56 6.56 -13.88 -0.97
C ALA A 56 6.77 -15.07 -0.03
N PRO A 57 5.92 -16.12 -0.12
CA PRO A 57 6.09 -17.32 0.70
C PRO A 57 7.46 -17.99 0.59
N ASP A 58 8.16 -17.82 -0.53
CA ASP A 58 9.51 -18.35 -0.73
C ASP A 58 10.61 -17.47 -0.09
N GLY A 59 10.24 -16.36 0.54
CA GLY A 59 11.16 -15.43 1.17
C GLY A 59 11.70 -14.32 0.26
N SER A 60 11.40 -14.37 -1.04
CA SER A 60 11.87 -13.31 -1.95
C SER A 60 11.16 -11.99 -1.72
N VAL A 61 11.88 -10.89 -1.89
CA VAL A 61 11.31 -9.55 -1.73
C VAL A 61 10.64 -9.14 -3.03
N HIS A 62 9.32 -8.93 -2.98
CA HIS A 62 8.54 -8.46 -4.13
C HIS A 62 8.29 -6.97 -4.10
N ILE A 63 8.20 -6.39 -2.91
CA ILE A 63 7.97 -4.95 -2.74
C ILE A 63 8.93 -4.46 -1.67
N SER A 64 9.59 -3.34 -1.94
CA SER A 64 10.46 -2.69 -0.96
C SER A 64 10.22 -1.19 -0.98
N GLY A 65 10.43 -0.54 0.14
CA GLY A 65 10.26 0.88 0.23
C GLY A 65 10.65 1.44 1.58
N GLU A 66 10.29 2.71 1.77
CA GLU A 66 10.60 3.48 2.96
C GLU A 66 9.33 4.14 3.47
N VAL A 67 9.18 4.21 4.79
CA VAL A 67 8.07 4.92 5.42
C VAL A 67 8.34 6.42 5.32
N ILE A 68 7.46 7.15 4.64
CA ILE A 68 7.55 8.60 4.46
C ILE A 68 6.74 9.32 5.53
N GLU A 69 5.59 8.80 5.89
CA GLU A 69 4.71 9.35 6.90
C GLU A 69 4.04 8.22 7.68
N CYS A 70 4.00 8.34 9.01
CA CYS A 70 3.42 7.32 9.87
C CYS A 70 2.67 7.97 11.02
N VAL A 71 1.34 7.92 10.99
CA VAL A 71 0.45 8.44 12.03
C VAL A 71 -0.52 7.32 12.42
N PRO A 72 -0.12 6.40 13.31
CA PRO A 72 -0.98 5.28 13.71
C PRO A 72 -2.23 5.74 14.47
N PRO A 73 -3.37 5.13 14.26
CA PRO A 73 -3.76 4.18 13.21
C PRO A 73 -4.45 4.86 12.04
N ARG A 74 -4.06 6.07 11.68
CA ARG A 74 -4.78 6.95 10.75
C ARG A 74 -4.20 7.03 9.36
N ARG A 75 -2.86 7.09 9.24
CA ARG A 75 -2.23 7.38 7.96
C ARG A 75 -0.85 6.74 7.86
N LEU A 76 -0.59 6.10 6.73
CA LEU A 76 0.71 5.53 6.40
C LEU A 76 1.01 5.84 4.94
N THR A 77 2.14 6.51 4.70
CA THR A 77 2.64 6.76 3.35
C THR A 77 3.99 6.08 3.21
N ILE A 78 4.12 5.27 2.17
CA ILE A 78 5.33 4.49 1.89
C ILE A 78 5.73 4.64 0.44
N THR A 79 7.02 4.60 0.16
CA THR A 79 7.48 4.37 -1.20
C THR A 79 7.23 2.92 -1.55
N TRP A 80 6.75 2.68 -2.77
CA TRP A 80 6.27 1.35 -3.17
C TRP A 80 7.01 0.93 -4.42
N ASN A 81 8.09 0.18 -4.24
CA ASN A 81 8.93 -0.26 -5.34
C ASN A 81 8.69 -1.74 -5.59
N VAL A 82 8.03 -2.04 -6.70
CA VAL A 82 7.76 -3.41 -7.11
C VAL A 82 9.06 -3.98 -7.70
N ASN A 83 9.51 -5.10 -7.16
CA ASN A 83 10.71 -5.76 -7.64
C ASN A 83 10.41 -6.62 -8.88
N TRP A 84 9.98 -5.96 -9.94
CA TRP A 84 9.60 -6.56 -11.21
C TRP A 84 10.22 -5.72 -12.32
N PRO A 85 11.34 -6.18 -12.92
CA PRO A 85 12.11 -5.34 -13.86
C PRO A 85 11.30 -4.74 -15.00
N ALA A 86 10.34 -5.47 -15.54
CA ALA A 86 9.50 -4.98 -16.63
C ALA A 86 8.63 -3.77 -16.22
N LEU A 87 8.26 -3.66 -14.94
CA LEU A 87 7.44 -2.55 -14.43
C LEU A 87 8.27 -1.41 -13.86
N VAL A 88 9.45 -1.70 -13.31
CA VAL A 88 10.27 -0.68 -12.62
C VAL A 88 10.56 0.50 -13.53
N GLU A 89 10.94 0.25 -14.78
CA GLU A 89 11.26 1.31 -15.73
C GLU A 89 10.03 2.15 -16.09
N LYS A 90 8.87 1.52 -16.18
CA LYS A 90 7.63 2.18 -16.60
C LYS A 90 6.97 2.96 -15.48
N LEU A 91 6.99 2.42 -14.25
CA LEU A 91 6.34 3.04 -13.11
C LEU A 91 7.17 4.17 -12.51
N GLY A 92 8.49 4.04 -12.52
CA GLY A 92 9.34 4.93 -11.76
C GLY A 92 9.01 4.87 -10.27
N PRO A 93 9.34 5.93 -9.49
CA PRO A 93 8.98 5.98 -8.07
C PRO A 93 7.47 5.98 -7.88
N THR A 94 6.99 5.21 -6.92
CA THR A 94 5.58 5.11 -6.57
C THR A 94 5.39 5.40 -5.09
N LEU A 95 4.37 6.18 -4.74
CA LEU A 95 3.93 6.38 -3.37
C LEU A 95 2.58 5.69 -3.16
N VAL A 96 2.45 4.96 -2.06
CA VAL A 96 1.18 4.40 -1.62
C VAL A 96 0.83 5.00 -0.27
N THR A 97 -0.37 5.57 -0.16
CA THR A 97 -0.89 6.12 1.08
C THR A 97 -2.14 5.34 1.49
N TYR A 98 -2.17 4.89 2.74
CA TYR A 98 -3.37 4.37 3.37
C TYR A 98 -3.92 5.43 4.32
N GLU A 99 -5.19 5.78 4.16
CA GLU A 99 -5.91 6.64 5.10
C GLU A 99 -7.01 5.84 5.76
N ILE A 100 -7.04 5.84 7.08
CA ILE A 100 -7.95 5.03 7.89
C ILE A 100 -8.80 5.97 8.73
N GLU A 101 -10.13 5.95 8.52
CA GLU A 101 -11.07 6.83 9.20
C GLU A 101 -12.22 6.02 9.82
N PRO A 102 -12.61 6.32 11.07
CA PRO A 102 -13.83 5.75 11.62
C PRO A 102 -15.05 6.19 10.80
N ALA A 103 -15.97 5.26 10.55
CA ALA A 103 -17.20 5.53 9.81
C ALA A 103 -18.37 4.76 10.44
N GLY A 104 -18.88 5.25 11.56
CA GLY A 104 -19.90 4.56 12.35
C GLY A 104 -19.36 3.24 12.90
N ASP A 105 -20.03 2.12 12.60
CA ASP A 105 -19.59 0.78 13.01
C ASP A 105 -18.54 0.18 12.06
N ALA A 106 -18.12 0.94 11.06
CA ALA A 106 -17.15 0.51 10.06
C ALA A 106 -15.93 1.41 10.04
N VAL A 107 -14.97 1.05 9.22
CA VAL A 107 -13.77 1.83 8.94
C VAL A 107 -13.74 2.17 7.45
N LYS A 108 -13.50 3.43 7.13
CA LYS A 108 -13.26 3.86 5.76
C LYS A 108 -11.76 3.79 5.50
N LEU A 109 -11.38 2.89 4.62
CA LEU A 109 -9.99 2.76 4.17
C LEU A 109 -9.87 3.34 2.77
N THR A 110 -9.01 4.33 2.61
CA THR A 110 -8.70 4.92 1.31
C THR A 110 -7.26 4.59 0.95
N LEU A 111 -7.06 4.03 -0.23
CA LEU A 111 -5.73 3.81 -0.79
C LEU A 111 -5.50 4.82 -1.90
N ILE A 112 -4.34 5.47 -1.88
CA ILE A 112 -3.90 6.41 -2.91
C ILE A 112 -2.57 5.92 -3.45
N GLN A 113 -2.54 5.62 -4.76
CA GLN A 113 -1.30 5.32 -5.47
C GLN A 113 -0.94 6.53 -6.31
N ALA A 114 0.24 7.09 -6.08
CA ALA A 114 0.70 8.32 -6.75
C ALA A 114 2.03 8.11 -7.45
N HIS A 115 2.22 8.83 -8.54
CA HIS A 115 3.42 8.77 -9.37
C HIS A 115 3.91 10.17 -9.69
N ASP A 116 5.21 10.31 -9.97
CA ASP A 116 5.82 11.58 -10.35
C ASP A 116 5.80 11.83 -11.86
N ARG A 117 5.15 10.94 -12.62
CA ARG A 117 5.10 10.97 -14.09
C ARG A 117 3.80 10.33 -14.59
N PRO A 118 3.41 10.60 -15.86
CA PRO A 118 2.30 9.90 -16.48
C PRO A 118 2.60 8.39 -16.59
N ILE A 119 1.60 7.58 -16.32
CA ILE A 119 1.71 6.11 -16.38
C ILE A 119 0.73 5.61 -17.46
N ASP A 120 1.15 4.61 -18.24
CA ASP A 120 0.31 4.00 -19.26
C ASP A 120 -0.98 3.40 -18.67
N ASP A 121 -2.09 3.58 -19.36
CA ASP A 121 -3.40 3.09 -18.90
C ASP A 121 -3.43 1.59 -18.68
N ASP A 122 -2.70 0.81 -19.47
CA ASP A 122 -2.63 -0.65 -19.30
C ASP A 122 -2.06 -1.02 -17.93
N ILE A 123 -1.05 -0.29 -17.47
CA ILE A 123 -0.42 -0.51 -16.16
C ILE A 123 -1.35 -0.06 -15.06
N LEU A 124 -1.99 1.12 -15.21
CA LEU A 124 -2.94 1.63 -14.22
C LEU A 124 -4.18 0.73 -14.12
N SER A 125 -4.63 0.16 -15.23
CA SER A 125 -5.75 -0.79 -15.24
C SER A 125 -5.43 -2.02 -14.36
N GLY A 126 -4.22 -2.55 -14.46
CA GLY A 126 -3.77 -3.65 -13.60
C GLY A 126 -3.85 -3.30 -12.11
N GLY A 127 -3.41 -2.10 -11.74
CA GLY A 127 -3.50 -1.61 -10.36
C GLY A 127 -4.94 -1.39 -9.91
N ARG A 128 -5.79 -0.81 -10.77
CA ARG A 128 -7.20 -0.59 -10.46
C ARG A 128 -7.96 -1.88 -10.23
N GLN A 129 -7.54 -2.97 -10.85
CA GLN A 129 -8.12 -4.30 -10.63
C GLN A 129 -7.48 -5.01 -9.44
N GLY A 130 -6.17 -4.85 -9.26
CA GLY A 130 -5.41 -5.53 -8.22
C GLY A 130 -5.73 -5.05 -6.81
N TRP A 131 -5.80 -3.73 -6.59
CA TRP A 131 -6.06 -3.18 -5.26
C TRP A 131 -7.42 -3.61 -4.68
N PRO A 132 -8.53 -3.55 -5.45
CA PRO A 132 -9.80 -4.06 -4.94
C PRO A 132 -9.74 -5.54 -4.58
N ALA A 133 -9.08 -6.36 -5.39
CA ALA A 133 -8.94 -7.79 -5.12
C ALA A 133 -8.16 -8.05 -3.82
N ILE A 134 -7.11 -7.27 -3.56
CA ILE A 134 -6.32 -7.39 -2.33
C ILE A 134 -7.11 -6.90 -1.12
N LEU A 135 -7.63 -5.68 -1.18
CA LEU A 135 -8.24 -5.03 -0.01
C LEU A 135 -9.61 -5.59 0.36
N SER A 136 -10.34 -6.17 -0.59
CA SER A 136 -11.64 -6.80 -0.30
C SER A 136 -11.50 -8.03 0.59
N SER A 137 -10.30 -8.56 0.73
CA SER A 137 -10.01 -9.72 1.59
C SER A 137 -9.65 -9.34 3.04
N LEU A 138 -9.59 -8.06 3.34
CA LEU A 138 -9.26 -7.58 4.69
C LEU A 138 -10.31 -7.95 5.74
#